data_0b3d8271b74a362b17aadc8af3050f67
#
_entry.id   0b3d8271b74a362b17aadc8af3050f67
#
_cell.length_a   1.000
_cell.length_b   1.000
_cell.length_c   1.000
_cell.angle_alpha   90.00
_cell.angle_beta   90.00
_cell.angle_gamma   90.00
#
_symmetry.space_group_name_H-M   'P 1'
#
loop_
_entity.id
_entity.type
_entity.pdbx_description
1 polymer ?
#
loop_
_entity_poly.entity_id
_entity_poly.type
_entity_poly.pdbx_seq_one_letter_code
_entity_poly.pdbx_strand_id
1 'polypeptide(L)'
;MKKSKKFLCLLLALVMAGSLLLLPAAAANTQQSGAERYPTVYVHGLMGWGTRDQIYAVTPYWGLTSDLMPYLTGKGYESYAASVGPLSSAWDRACELYAQLTGTTVDYGAAHAAAHDHARYGITYDQPLFAGWGTKRAVNLVGHSFGGATTRQFLELMANGSAEEVAAAKAAGTAPSPLFTGGKSSWVHS
;
A
#
# COMPACT_ATOMS: atom_id res chain seq x y z
N MET A 1 -25.19 26.68 22.09
CA MET A 1 -24.88 25.54 21.19
C MET A 1 -23.51 25.56 20.50
N LYS A 2 -22.89 26.72 20.15
CA LYS A 2 -21.55 26.78 19.51
C LYS A 2 -20.37 26.40 20.45
N LYS A 3 -20.47 26.59 21.77
CA LYS A 3 -19.39 26.25 22.74
C LYS A 3 -19.27 24.73 22.98
N SER A 4 -20.38 23.98 22.94
CA SER A 4 -20.39 22.52 23.13
C SER A 4 -19.67 21.75 22.00
N LYS A 5 -19.82 22.19 20.75
CA LYS A 5 -19.17 21.53 19.59
C LYS A 5 -17.66 21.70 19.62
N LYS A 6 -17.16 22.88 20.03
CA LYS A 6 -15.70 23.12 20.18
C LYS A 6 -15.09 22.29 21.30
N PHE A 7 -15.83 22.09 22.40
CA PHE A 7 -15.39 21.26 23.52
C PHE A 7 -15.34 19.78 23.15
N LEU A 8 -16.31 19.30 22.36
CA LEU A 8 -16.35 17.93 21.86
C LEU A 8 -15.19 17.64 20.88
N CYS A 9 -14.88 18.58 19.98
CA CYS A 9 -13.73 18.43 19.06
C CYS A 9 -12.38 18.42 19.81
N LEU A 10 -12.25 19.23 20.86
CA LEU A 10 -11.03 19.26 21.68
C LEU A 10 -10.90 17.96 22.49
N LEU A 11 -11.98 17.41 22.99
CA LEU A 11 -12.00 16.13 23.71
C LEU A 11 -11.64 14.96 22.80
N LEU A 12 -12.17 14.93 21.55
CA LEU A 12 -11.81 13.91 20.56
C LEU A 12 -10.33 14.00 20.15
N ALA A 13 -9.80 15.21 19.98
CA ALA A 13 -8.40 15.42 19.67
C ALA A 13 -7.47 14.97 20.81
N LEU A 14 -7.86 15.20 22.06
CA LEU A 14 -7.14 14.75 23.25
C LEU A 14 -7.20 13.22 23.42
N VAL A 15 -8.33 12.59 23.12
CA VAL A 15 -8.46 11.13 23.15
C VAL A 15 -7.61 10.47 22.07
N MET A 16 -7.55 11.05 20.87
CA MET A 16 -6.67 10.56 19.80
C MET A 16 -5.17 10.77 20.12
N ALA A 17 -4.81 11.87 20.79
CA ALA A 17 -3.42 12.11 21.24
C ALA A 17 -3.05 11.22 22.43
N GLY A 18 -3.98 10.91 23.32
CA GLY A 18 -3.75 10.06 24.51
C GLY A 18 -3.61 8.57 24.16
N SER A 19 -4.22 8.10 23.10
CA SER A 19 -4.10 6.69 22.67
C SER A 19 -2.72 6.34 22.08
N LEU A 20 -1.92 7.35 21.69
CA LEU A 20 -0.54 7.14 21.25
C LEU A 20 0.45 6.91 22.42
N LEU A 21 0.05 7.17 23.67
CA LEU A 21 0.95 7.12 24.84
C LEU A 21 0.81 5.84 25.68
N LEU A 22 -0.10 4.91 25.32
CA LEU A 22 -0.41 3.73 26.14
C LEU A 22 -0.10 2.38 25.46
N LEU A 23 0.80 2.35 24.49
CA LEU A 23 1.33 1.06 24.06
C LEU A 23 2.49 0.68 24.99
N PRO A 24 2.34 -0.35 25.83
CA PRO A 24 3.50 -0.90 26.52
C PRO A 24 4.45 -1.41 25.45
N ALA A 25 5.67 -0.88 25.43
CA ALA A 25 6.76 -1.42 24.63
C ALA A 25 7.17 -2.80 25.21
N ALA A 26 6.30 -3.79 25.03
CA ALA A 26 6.70 -5.18 25.11
C ALA A 26 7.41 -5.49 23.79
N ALA A 27 8.63 -4.99 23.64
CA ALA A 27 9.59 -5.55 22.71
C ALA A 27 9.90 -6.96 23.20
N ALA A 28 9.04 -7.92 22.85
CA ALA A 28 9.39 -9.32 22.89
C ALA A 28 10.55 -9.48 21.90
N ASN A 29 11.74 -9.61 22.45
CA ASN A 29 12.95 -9.96 21.73
C ASN A 29 12.86 -11.44 21.33
N THR A 30 11.89 -11.75 20.45
CA THR A 30 11.84 -13.03 19.75
C THR A 30 12.90 -12.92 18.65
N GLN A 31 14.13 -13.30 18.99
CA GLN A 31 15.06 -13.79 17.97
C GLN A 31 14.34 -14.97 17.30
N GLN A 32 13.64 -14.67 16.20
CA GLN A 32 13.10 -15.66 15.32
C GLN A 32 14.30 -16.28 14.58
N SER A 33 14.87 -17.30 15.21
CA SER A 33 15.91 -18.13 14.64
C SER A 33 15.32 -18.84 13.40
N GLY A 34 15.81 -18.51 12.20
CA GLY A 34 15.60 -19.30 10.99
C GLY A 34 14.25 -19.16 10.28
N ALA A 35 13.35 -18.28 10.71
CA ALA A 35 12.14 -17.99 9.97
C ALA A 35 12.47 -17.14 8.74
N GLU A 36 11.98 -17.56 7.60
CA GLU A 36 12.05 -16.81 6.34
C GLU A 36 11.49 -15.40 6.57
N ARG A 37 12.35 -14.38 6.41
CA ARG A 37 11.94 -12.99 6.61
C ARG A 37 11.42 -12.45 5.29
N TYR A 38 10.13 -12.17 5.23
CA TYR A 38 9.53 -11.53 4.08
C TYR A 38 9.79 -10.02 4.10
N PRO A 39 10.08 -9.39 2.95
CA PRO A 39 10.16 -7.94 2.86
C PRO A 39 8.83 -7.32 3.28
N THR A 40 8.89 -6.12 3.86
CA THR A 40 7.71 -5.37 4.28
C THR A 40 7.54 -4.14 3.42
N VAL A 41 6.35 -3.95 2.86
CA VAL A 41 5.97 -2.76 2.10
C VAL A 41 5.00 -1.93 2.91
N TYR A 42 5.39 -0.69 3.14
CA TYR A 42 4.63 0.31 3.88
C TYR A 42 3.83 1.17 2.91
N VAL A 43 2.52 1.24 3.10
CA VAL A 43 1.57 1.98 2.27
C VAL A 43 1.00 3.15 3.05
N HIS A 44 1.35 4.36 2.64
CA HIS A 44 0.96 5.61 3.30
C HIS A 44 -0.54 5.89 3.25
N GLY A 45 -1.01 6.81 4.08
CA GLY A 45 -2.40 7.25 4.14
C GLY A 45 -2.76 8.30 3.08
N LEU A 46 -3.94 8.91 3.28
CA LEU A 46 -4.39 10.03 2.45
C LEU A 46 -3.37 11.17 2.51
N MET A 47 -3.12 11.83 1.39
CA MET A 47 -2.12 12.90 1.22
C MET A 47 -0.69 12.52 1.65
N GLY A 48 -0.40 11.23 1.78
CA GLY A 48 0.93 10.73 2.07
C GLY A 48 1.78 10.55 0.81
N TRP A 49 3.01 10.06 1.00
CA TRP A 49 3.98 9.85 -0.07
C TRP A 49 4.93 8.68 0.25
N GLY A 50 5.57 8.16 -0.76
CA GLY A 50 6.57 7.09 -0.68
C GLY A 50 7.91 7.48 -1.27
N THR A 51 8.81 6.51 -1.44
CA THR A 51 10.20 6.74 -1.84
C THR A 51 10.39 7.33 -3.24
N ARG A 52 9.40 7.22 -4.12
CA ARG A 52 9.46 7.80 -5.49
C ARG A 52 8.98 9.24 -5.58
N ASP A 53 8.38 9.75 -4.51
CA ASP A 53 7.85 11.10 -4.47
C ASP A 53 8.97 12.08 -4.08
N GLN A 54 9.08 13.21 -4.79
CA GLN A 54 10.16 14.18 -4.58
C GLN A 54 10.25 14.69 -3.14
N ILE A 55 9.10 14.83 -2.48
CA ILE A 55 9.03 15.26 -1.08
C ILE A 55 9.70 14.29 -0.11
N TYR A 56 9.84 13.01 -0.49
CA TYR A 56 10.49 11.99 0.35
C TYR A 56 11.95 12.34 0.66
N ALA A 57 12.65 12.97 -0.27
CA ALA A 57 14.04 13.39 -0.06
C ALA A 57 14.17 14.52 0.98
N VAL A 58 13.10 15.26 1.23
CA VAL A 58 13.08 16.37 2.21
C VAL A 58 12.57 15.86 3.56
N THR A 59 11.50 15.08 3.54
CA THR A 59 10.90 14.50 4.74
C THR A 59 10.30 13.13 4.42
N PRO A 60 10.84 12.04 4.98
CA PRO A 60 10.25 10.71 4.83
C PRO A 60 8.88 10.67 5.53
N TYR A 61 7.86 10.12 4.88
CA TYR A 61 6.55 9.92 5.50
C TYR A 61 6.65 9.01 6.74
N TRP A 62 7.47 7.98 6.63
CA TRP A 62 7.72 7.02 7.69
C TRP A 62 8.97 7.42 8.48
N GLY A 63 8.74 8.01 9.65
CA GLY A 63 9.80 8.43 10.57
C GLY A 63 10.04 9.94 10.65
N LEU A 64 9.48 10.74 9.75
CA LEU A 64 9.51 12.22 9.69
C LEU A 64 10.92 12.84 9.74
N THR A 65 11.63 12.69 10.85
CA THR A 65 12.98 13.25 11.07
C THR A 65 14.11 12.30 10.72
N SER A 66 13.79 11.02 10.53
CA SER A 66 14.74 9.97 10.13
C SER A 66 14.02 8.96 9.22
N ASP A 67 14.69 8.49 8.19
CA ASP A 67 14.09 7.50 7.28
C ASP A 67 14.00 6.13 7.96
N LEU A 68 12.76 5.67 8.17
CA LEU A 68 12.50 4.38 8.81
C LEU A 68 12.92 3.20 7.93
N MET A 69 12.85 3.33 6.59
CA MET A 69 13.14 2.21 5.67
C MET A 69 14.60 1.74 5.76
N PRO A 70 15.62 2.60 5.58
CA PRO A 70 17.00 2.17 5.72
C PRO A 70 17.33 1.76 7.18
N TYR A 71 16.71 2.37 8.19
CA TYR A 71 16.91 1.98 9.58
C TYR A 71 16.47 0.53 9.83
N LEU A 72 15.25 0.15 9.39
CA LEU A 72 14.74 -1.20 9.54
C LEU A 72 15.55 -2.21 8.70
N THR A 73 15.88 -1.85 7.46
CA THR A 73 16.70 -2.70 6.59
C THR A 73 18.08 -2.95 7.21
N GLY A 74 18.70 -1.92 7.81
CA GLY A 74 19.95 -2.07 8.56
C GLY A 74 19.85 -2.95 9.81
N LYS A 75 18.64 -3.16 10.34
CA LYS A 75 18.34 -4.12 11.42
C LYS A 75 17.97 -5.52 10.90
N GLY A 76 18.04 -5.74 9.58
CA GLY A 76 17.73 -7.02 8.95
C GLY A 76 16.23 -7.20 8.62
N TYR A 77 15.43 -6.12 8.65
CA TYR A 77 14.05 -6.09 8.22
C TYR A 77 13.95 -5.33 6.91
N GLU A 78 14.07 -6.05 5.80
CA GLU A 78 13.99 -5.47 4.45
C GLU A 78 12.66 -4.70 4.30
N SER A 79 12.73 -3.38 4.11
CA SER A 79 11.58 -2.48 4.22
C SER A 79 11.55 -1.48 3.09
N TYR A 80 10.36 -1.24 2.53
CA TYR A 80 10.10 -0.36 1.40
C TYR A 80 8.87 0.51 1.66
N ALA A 81 8.91 1.77 1.24
CA ALA A 81 7.75 2.66 1.26
C ALA A 81 7.20 2.84 -0.17
N ALA A 82 6.01 2.32 -0.41
CA ALA A 82 5.35 2.46 -1.70
C ALA A 82 4.86 3.89 -1.91
N SER A 83 4.96 4.39 -3.14
CA SER A 83 4.40 5.66 -3.59
C SER A 83 3.11 5.38 -4.36
N VAL A 84 1.97 5.68 -3.77
CA VAL A 84 0.65 5.53 -4.40
C VAL A 84 -0.06 6.87 -4.42
N GLY A 85 -1.05 7.05 -5.27
CA GLY A 85 -1.75 8.32 -5.44
C GLY A 85 -2.25 8.89 -4.11
N PRO A 86 -1.85 10.12 -3.72
CA PRO A 86 -2.18 10.68 -2.41
C PRO A 86 -3.67 10.94 -2.22
N LEU A 87 -4.41 11.13 -3.32
CA LEU A 87 -5.86 11.42 -3.34
C LEU A 87 -6.65 10.40 -4.18
N SER A 88 -5.98 9.38 -4.71
CA SER A 88 -6.62 8.34 -5.54
C SER A 88 -7.49 7.40 -4.70
N SER A 89 -8.42 6.71 -5.36
CA SER A 89 -9.27 5.70 -4.74
C SER A 89 -8.47 4.53 -4.18
N ALA A 90 -9.07 3.71 -3.32
CA ALA A 90 -8.42 2.49 -2.83
C ALA A 90 -8.11 1.51 -3.97
N TRP A 91 -8.95 1.47 -5.00
CA TRP A 91 -8.76 0.67 -6.21
C TRP A 91 -7.53 1.12 -6.99
N ASP A 92 -7.46 2.42 -7.35
CA ASP A 92 -6.34 2.96 -8.12
C ASP A 92 -5.02 2.73 -7.40
N ARG A 93 -4.98 3.02 -6.10
CA ARG A 93 -3.82 2.80 -5.24
C ARG A 93 -3.41 1.33 -5.16
N ALA A 94 -4.36 0.40 -5.20
CA ALA A 94 -4.07 -1.03 -5.26
C ALA A 94 -3.43 -1.42 -6.61
N CYS A 95 -3.92 -0.87 -7.73
CA CYS A 95 -3.32 -1.05 -9.04
C CYS A 95 -1.90 -0.45 -9.12
N GLU A 96 -1.69 0.72 -8.55
CA GLU A 96 -0.39 1.36 -8.46
C GLU A 96 0.59 0.56 -7.59
N LEU A 97 0.13 0.03 -6.45
CA LEU A 97 0.93 -0.84 -5.60
C LEU A 97 1.36 -2.11 -6.34
N TYR A 98 0.43 -2.74 -7.08
CA TYR A 98 0.74 -3.91 -7.91
C TYR A 98 1.80 -3.60 -8.95
N ALA A 99 1.65 -2.50 -9.67
CA ALA A 99 2.59 -2.09 -10.72
C ALA A 99 3.98 -1.79 -10.14
N GLN A 100 4.08 -1.18 -8.95
CA GLN A 100 5.36 -0.99 -8.27
C GLN A 100 6.02 -2.30 -7.84
N LEU A 101 5.26 -3.24 -7.34
CA LEU A 101 5.77 -4.55 -6.92
C LEU A 101 6.25 -5.39 -8.10
N THR A 102 5.66 -5.21 -9.28
CA THR A 102 5.99 -5.98 -10.49
C THR A 102 6.95 -5.26 -11.44
N GLY A 103 7.14 -3.95 -11.30
CA GLY A 103 7.92 -3.16 -12.28
C GLY A 103 7.21 -3.07 -13.62
N THR A 104 5.93 -2.68 -13.63
CA THR A 104 5.09 -2.62 -14.83
C THR A 104 4.37 -1.29 -14.95
N THR A 105 3.63 -1.10 -16.05
CA THR A 105 2.70 0.02 -16.20
C THR A 105 1.46 -0.23 -15.34
N VAL A 106 0.99 0.82 -14.65
CA VAL A 106 -0.27 0.78 -13.92
C VAL A 106 -1.41 0.55 -14.90
N ASP A 107 -2.23 -0.48 -14.66
CA ASP A 107 -3.49 -0.73 -15.35
C ASP A 107 -4.62 -0.66 -14.33
N TYR A 108 -5.40 0.41 -14.37
CA TYR A 108 -6.55 0.62 -13.48
C TYR A 108 -7.76 -0.23 -13.85
N GLY A 109 -7.71 -0.91 -15.01
CA GLY A 109 -8.81 -1.65 -15.58
C GLY A 109 -9.65 -0.83 -16.56
N ALA A 110 -10.15 -1.48 -17.59
CA ALA A 110 -10.92 -0.79 -18.65
C ALA A 110 -12.32 -0.41 -18.17
N ALA A 111 -12.99 -1.28 -17.43
CA ALA A 111 -14.33 -1.04 -16.89
C ALA A 111 -14.28 0.05 -15.80
N HIS A 112 -13.33 -0.06 -14.85
CA HIS A 112 -13.15 0.93 -13.80
C HIS A 112 -12.82 2.31 -14.36
N ALA A 113 -11.87 2.40 -15.27
CA ALA A 113 -11.47 3.67 -15.88
C ALA A 113 -12.64 4.34 -16.63
N ALA A 114 -13.45 3.55 -17.33
CA ALA A 114 -14.63 4.06 -18.02
C ALA A 114 -15.74 4.51 -17.04
N ALA A 115 -15.93 3.79 -15.94
CA ALA A 115 -16.92 4.12 -14.92
C ALA A 115 -16.59 5.38 -14.14
N HIS A 116 -15.29 5.72 -14.02
CA HIS A 116 -14.78 6.84 -13.21
C HIS A 116 -14.16 7.97 -14.04
N ASP A 117 -14.31 7.93 -15.36
CA ASP A 117 -13.90 8.99 -16.31
C ASP A 117 -12.41 9.38 -16.18
N HIS A 118 -11.52 8.38 -16.15
CA HIS A 118 -10.08 8.60 -16.18
C HIS A 118 -9.36 7.63 -17.12
N ALA A 119 -8.07 7.88 -17.38
CA ALA A 119 -7.26 7.02 -18.22
C ALA A 119 -7.10 5.62 -17.61
N ARG A 120 -7.18 4.57 -18.44
CA ARG A 120 -6.96 3.19 -18.02
C ARG A 120 -5.52 2.94 -17.52
N TYR A 121 -4.55 3.56 -18.16
CA TYR A 121 -3.14 3.34 -17.86
C TYR A 121 -2.54 4.55 -17.14
N GLY A 122 -1.80 4.26 -16.08
CA GLY A 122 -1.03 5.24 -15.31
C GLY A 122 0.46 5.22 -15.68
N ILE A 123 1.29 5.53 -14.70
CA ILE A 123 2.74 5.58 -14.87
C ILE A 123 3.34 4.17 -15.06
N THR A 124 4.53 4.11 -15.67
CA THR A 124 5.30 2.89 -15.80
C THR A 124 6.42 2.86 -14.76
N TYR A 125 6.59 1.74 -14.11
CA TYR A 125 7.71 1.46 -13.22
C TYR A 125 8.70 0.55 -13.95
N ASP A 126 9.89 1.07 -14.27
CA ASP A 126 10.92 0.32 -15.03
C ASP A 126 11.55 -0.81 -14.22
N GLN A 127 11.43 -0.76 -12.89
CA GLN A 127 11.96 -1.77 -11.98
C GLN A 127 10.94 -2.06 -10.88
N PRO A 128 10.84 -3.31 -10.43
CA PRO A 128 10.03 -3.66 -9.26
C PRO A 128 10.59 -2.98 -8.00
N LEU A 129 9.74 -2.81 -7.00
CA LEU A 129 10.13 -2.22 -5.72
C LEU A 129 11.25 -3.04 -5.04
N PHE A 130 11.20 -4.36 -5.20
CA PHE A 130 12.25 -5.32 -4.87
C PHE A 130 12.15 -6.57 -5.77
N ALA A 131 13.26 -7.28 -5.91
CA ALA A 131 13.31 -8.42 -6.80
C ALA A 131 12.64 -9.67 -6.21
N GLY A 132 12.00 -10.45 -7.08
CA GLY A 132 11.50 -11.80 -6.77
C GLY A 132 10.18 -11.86 -6.06
N TRP A 133 9.43 -10.77 -5.94
CA TRP A 133 8.06 -10.82 -5.43
C TRP A 133 7.17 -11.76 -6.27
N GLY A 134 6.29 -12.46 -5.59
CA GLY A 134 5.35 -13.42 -6.18
C GLY A 134 5.65 -14.85 -5.75
N THR A 135 5.86 -15.76 -6.70
CA THR A 135 6.03 -17.19 -6.41
C THR A 135 7.30 -17.53 -5.61
N LYS A 136 8.31 -16.66 -5.63
CA LYS A 136 9.58 -16.88 -4.91
C LYS A 136 9.63 -16.21 -3.54
N ARG A 137 8.95 -15.09 -3.37
CA ARG A 137 8.96 -14.29 -2.14
C ARG A 137 7.60 -13.67 -1.93
N ALA A 138 6.97 -13.96 -0.81
CA ALA A 138 5.80 -13.21 -0.34
C ALA A 138 6.23 -11.86 0.25
N VAL A 139 5.27 -11.00 0.56
CA VAL A 139 5.48 -9.67 1.15
C VAL A 139 4.58 -9.49 2.38
N ASN A 140 5.05 -8.77 3.38
CA ASN A 140 4.20 -8.21 4.42
C ASN A 140 3.74 -6.80 3.99
N LEU A 141 2.52 -6.45 4.30
CA LEU A 141 1.95 -5.13 4.01
C LEU A 141 1.61 -4.40 5.31
N VAL A 142 2.04 -3.16 5.42
CA VAL A 142 1.69 -2.27 6.53
C VAL A 142 1.00 -1.03 5.97
N GLY A 143 -0.28 -0.90 6.23
CA GLY A 143 -1.07 0.26 5.80
C GLY A 143 -1.29 1.25 6.94
N HIS A 144 -0.93 2.52 6.76
CA HIS A 144 -1.29 3.59 7.69
C HIS A 144 -2.54 4.32 7.21
N SER A 145 -3.53 4.53 8.10
CA SER A 145 -4.73 5.31 7.79
C SER A 145 -5.44 4.76 6.53
N PHE A 146 -5.64 5.56 5.49
CA PHE A 146 -6.21 5.13 4.21
C PHE A 146 -5.36 4.07 3.48
N GLY A 147 -4.07 3.93 3.83
CA GLY A 147 -3.24 2.81 3.39
C GLY A 147 -3.80 1.45 3.81
N GLY A 148 -4.52 1.38 4.93
CA GLY A 148 -5.25 0.17 5.35
C GLY A 148 -6.37 -0.21 4.37
N ALA A 149 -7.14 0.76 3.87
CA ALA A 149 -8.14 0.51 2.83
C ALA A 149 -7.48 0.08 1.51
N THR A 150 -6.36 0.71 1.16
CA THR A 150 -5.55 0.35 -0.03
C THR A 150 -5.05 -1.10 0.05
N THR A 151 -4.44 -1.50 1.16
CA THR A 151 -3.92 -2.86 1.32
C THR A 151 -5.04 -3.89 1.33
N ARG A 152 -6.18 -3.58 1.94
CA ARG A 152 -7.36 -4.46 1.92
C ARG A 152 -7.89 -4.64 0.49
N GLN A 153 -8.05 -3.56 -0.28
CA GLN A 153 -8.46 -3.63 -1.70
C GLN A 153 -7.45 -4.43 -2.53
N PHE A 154 -6.17 -4.22 -2.29
CA PHE A 154 -5.10 -4.96 -2.96
C PHE A 154 -5.20 -6.47 -2.66
N LEU A 155 -5.37 -6.86 -1.40
CA LEU A 155 -5.54 -8.27 -1.01
C LEU A 155 -6.76 -8.91 -1.65
N GLU A 156 -7.88 -8.17 -1.73
CA GLU A 156 -9.10 -8.63 -2.39
C GLU A 156 -8.86 -8.92 -3.88
N LEU A 157 -8.21 -7.99 -4.59
CA LEU A 157 -7.87 -8.18 -6.00
C LEU A 157 -6.85 -9.32 -6.21
N MET A 158 -5.86 -9.44 -5.34
CA MET A 158 -4.88 -10.54 -5.40
C MET A 158 -5.54 -11.90 -5.20
N ALA A 159 -6.53 -12.00 -4.31
CA ALA A 159 -7.23 -13.26 -4.03
C ALA A 159 -8.28 -13.57 -5.11
N ASN A 160 -9.17 -12.65 -5.37
CA ASN A 160 -10.40 -12.87 -6.11
C ASN A 160 -10.38 -12.26 -7.54
N GLY A 161 -9.51 -11.28 -7.78
CA GLY A 161 -9.47 -10.55 -9.04
C GLY A 161 -10.69 -9.64 -9.24
N SER A 162 -11.03 -9.39 -10.51
CA SER A 162 -12.21 -8.65 -10.92
C SER A 162 -12.80 -9.30 -12.17
N ALA A 163 -13.95 -9.95 -12.04
CA ALA A 163 -14.64 -10.56 -13.17
C ALA A 163 -15.06 -9.53 -14.21
N GLU A 164 -15.39 -8.31 -13.78
CA GLU A 164 -15.78 -7.20 -14.65
C GLU A 164 -14.61 -6.76 -15.54
N GLU A 165 -13.41 -6.57 -14.98
CA GLU A 165 -12.22 -6.20 -15.73
C GLU A 165 -11.76 -7.32 -16.67
N VAL A 166 -11.88 -8.57 -16.27
CA VAL A 166 -11.60 -9.72 -17.14
C VAL A 166 -12.58 -9.74 -18.34
N ALA A 167 -13.87 -9.50 -18.09
CA ALA A 167 -14.88 -9.45 -19.14
C ALA A 167 -14.65 -8.25 -20.08
N ALA A 168 -14.32 -7.07 -19.56
CA ALA A 168 -14.03 -5.88 -20.35
C ALA A 168 -12.79 -6.08 -21.24
N ALA A 169 -11.72 -6.66 -20.70
CA ALA A 169 -10.52 -6.97 -21.47
C ALA A 169 -10.82 -7.97 -22.61
N LYS A 170 -11.59 -9.01 -22.30
CA LYS A 170 -12.03 -9.99 -23.31
C LYS A 170 -12.86 -9.34 -24.41
N ALA A 171 -13.79 -8.47 -24.07
CA ALA A 171 -14.62 -7.74 -25.04
C ALA A 171 -13.78 -6.82 -25.95
N ALA A 172 -12.72 -6.24 -25.41
CA ALA A 172 -11.76 -5.42 -26.14
C ALA A 172 -10.69 -6.22 -26.92
N GLY A 173 -10.70 -7.55 -26.85
CA GLY A 173 -9.70 -8.40 -27.49
C GLY A 173 -8.28 -8.26 -26.88
N THR A 174 -8.18 -7.85 -25.61
CA THR A 174 -6.93 -7.64 -24.88
C THR A 174 -6.81 -8.59 -23.69
N ALA A 175 -5.57 -8.77 -23.19
CA ALA A 175 -5.36 -9.48 -21.92
C ALA A 175 -5.69 -8.57 -20.73
N PRO A 176 -6.35 -9.08 -19.68
CA PRO A 176 -6.51 -8.34 -18.44
C PRO A 176 -5.17 -8.23 -17.69
N SER A 177 -5.03 -7.19 -16.86
CA SER A 177 -3.92 -7.16 -15.88
C SER A 177 -3.92 -8.45 -15.05
N PRO A 178 -2.76 -9.05 -14.78
CA PRO A 178 -2.68 -10.22 -13.91
C PRO A 178 -3.25 -9.98 -12.51
N LEU A 179 -3.29 -8.74 -12.02
CA LEU A 179 -3.96 -8.38 -10.77
C LEU A 179 -5.44 -8.79 -10.79
N PHE A 180 -6.13 -8.57 -11.92
CA PHE A 180 -7.56 -8.83 -12.06
C PHE A 180 -7.91 -10.31 -12.28
N THR A 181 -6.92 -11.18 -12.47
CA THR A 181 -7.17 -12.63 -12.60
C THR A 181 -7.25 -13.37 -11.27
N GLY A 182 -6.91 -12.73 -10.15
CA GLY A 182 -6.93 -13.34 -8.82
C GLY A 182 -5.96 -14.51 -8.64
N GLY A 183 -6.21 -15.33 -7.62
CA GLY A 183 -5.46 -16.57 -7.36
C GLY A 183 -4.03 -16.37 -6.82
N LYS A 184 -3.72 -15.18 -6.28
CA LYS A 184 -2.38 -14.79 -5.83
C LYS A 184 -2.31 -14.43 -4.33
N SER A 185 -3.25 -14.92 -3.53
CA SER A 185 -3.28 -14.64 -2.08
C SER A 185 -1.98 -15.04 -1.38
N SER A 186 -1.32 -16.12 -1.83
CA SER A 186 -0.04 -16.58 -1.27
C SER A 186 1.16 -15.66 -1.54
N TRP A 187 1.01 -14.63 -2.37
CA TRP A 187 2.06 -13.63 -2.62
C TRP A 187 2.14 -12.57 -1.53
N VAL A 188 1.17 -12.56 -0.63
CA VAL A 188 1.16 -11.74 0.58
C VAL A 188 1.16 -12.68 1.79
N HIS A 189 2.08 -12.42 2.74
CA HIS A 189 2.21 -13.22 3.95
C HIS A 189 1.32 -12.67 5.07
N SER A 190 1.38 -11.36 5.32
CA SER A 190 0.57 -10.66 6.32
C SER A 190 0.38 -9.18 5.98
#